data_628eed46e2664dce97fd4a93d6308375
#
_entry.id   628eed46e2664dce97fd4a93d6308375
#
_cell.length_a   1.000
_cell.length_b   1.000
_cell.length_c   1.000
_cell.angle_alpha   90.00
_cell.angle_beta   90.00
_cell.angle_gamma   90.00
#
_symmetry.space_group_name_H-M   'P 1'
#
loop_
_entity.id
_entity.type
_entity.pdbx_description
1 polymer ?
#
loop_
_entity_poly.entity_id
_entity_poly.type
_entity_poly.pdbx_seq_one_letter_code
_entity_poly.pdbx_strand_id
1 'polypeptide(L)'
;MAVIVPFESPSTASIDQLVGLVAADMERVNATILSRTGSEVTMIPEVANHLISSGGKRLRPMLTLAMANLTGYSGDGHIKLAASVEFMHTATLLHDDVVDESELRRGKLSARMLWGNEASVLVGDFLLGQAFRMMVEVGSLRALDILSSAAATIAEGEVMQLAAAKNTATTEDEYLAVIRGKTAELFAAA
;
A
#
# COMPACT_ATOMS: atom_id res chain seq x y z
N MET A 1 -12.76 51.50 -17.31
CA MET A 1 -13.70 50.45 -16.89
C MET A 1 -12.91 49.32 -16.23
N ALA A 2 -13.14 49.08 -14.94
CA ALA A 2 -12.50 47.96 -14.26
C ALA A 2 -13.24 46.68 -14.68
N VAL A 3 -12.51 45.69 -15.23
CA VAL A 3 -13.06 44.36 -15.52
C VAL A 3 -13.06 43.60 -14.21
N ILE A 4 -14.25 43.34 -13.68
CA ILE A 4 -14.43 42.44 -12.55
C ILE A 4 -14.31 41.01 -13.10
N VAL A 5 -13.16 40.38 -12.87
CA VAL A 5 -13.00 38.92 -13.12
C VAL A 5 -13.74 38.20 -11.98
N PRO A 6 -14.76 37.38 -12.28
CA PRO A 6 -15.41 36.62 -11.23
C PRO A 6 -14.40 35.66 -10.58
N PHE A 7 -14.31 35.71 -9.27
CA PHE A 7 -13.56 34.69 -8.50
C PHE A 7 -14.35 33.39 -8.66
N GLU A 8 -13.86 32.45 -9.48
CA GLU A 8 -14.43 31.11 -9.51
C GLU A 8 -14.24 30.53 -8.13
N SER A 9 -15.35 30.15 -7.49
CA SER A 9 -15.29 29.41 -6.24
C SER A 9 -14.45 28.16 -6.49
N PRO A 10 -13.41 27.87 -5.67
CA PRO A 10 -12.61 26.68 -5.87
C PRO A 10 -13.56 25.49 -5.87
N SER A 11 -13.48 24.65 -6.90
CA SER A 11 -14.24 23.42 -6.97
C SER A 11 -13.96 22.63 -5.68
N THR A 12 -15.01 22.23 -4.98
CA THR A 12 -14.85 21.41 -3.76
C THR A 12 -14.10 20.17 -4.13
N ALA A 13 -12.89 20.00 -3.55
CA ALA A 13 -12.08 18.80 -3.75
C ALA A 13 -12.93 17.55 -3.44
N SER A 14 -12.93 16.58 -4.35
CA SER A 14 -13.74 15.37 -4.25
C SER A 14 -12.89 14.15 -4.54
N ILE A 15 -13.12 13.08 -3.77
CA ILE A 15 -12.48 11.79 -4.02
C ILE A 15 -12.88 11.24 -5.39
N ASP A 16 -14.08 11.54 -5.88
CA ASP A 16 -14.56 11.08 -7.19
C ASP A 16 -13.78 11.73 -8.33
N GLN A 17 -13.38 12.98 -8.17
CA GLN A 17 -12.51 13.67 -9.14
C GLN A 17 -11.12 13.00 -9.18
N LEU A 18 -10.56 12.65 -8.02
CA LEU A 18 -9.28 11.95 -7.95
C LEU A 18 -9.38 10.56 -8.59
N VAL A 19 -10.42 9.81 -8.29
CA VAL A 19 -10.69 8.49 -8.89
C VAL A 19 -10.81 8.61 -10.41
N GLY A 20 -11.56 9.60 -10.92
CA GLY A 20 -11.71 9.84 -12.35
C GLY A 20 -10.38 10.19 -13.04
N LEU A 21 -9.53 11.00 -12.37
CA LEU A 21 -8.23 11.42 -12.91
C LEU A 21 -7.28 10.23 -13.14
N VAL A 22 -7.30 9.23 -12.26
CA VAL A 22 -6.35 8.11 -12.30
C VAL A 22 -6.97 6.80 -12.81
N ALA A 23 -8.23 6.80 -13.24
CA ALA A 23 -9.00 5.59 -13.55
C ALA A 23 -8.29 4.67 -14.55
N ALA A 24 -7.82 5.21 -15.68
CA ALA A 24 -7.15 4.44 -16.72
C ALA A 24 -5.85 3.80 -16.24
N ASP A 25 -5.04 4.54 -15.47
CA ASP A 25 -3.80 4.00 -14.91
C ASP A 25 -4.07 3.02 -13.76
N MET A 26 -5.15 3.21 -13.01
CA MET A 26 -5.56 2.25 -11.98
C MET A 26 -5.96 0.89 -12.58
N GLU A 27 -6.58 0.85 -13.76
CA GLU A 27 -6.83 -0.40 -14.48
C GLU A 27 -5.51 -1.12 -14.85
N ARG A 28 -4.50 -0.36 -15.30
CA ARG A 28 -3.15 -0.89 -15.58
C ARG A 28 -2.46 -1.41 -14.32
N VAL A 29 -2.60 -0.69 -13.19
CA VAL A 29 -2.10 -1.14 -11.88
C VAL A 29 -2.76 -2.46 -11.49
N ASN A 30 -4.08 -2.58 -11.58
CA ASN A 30 -4.80 -3.80 -11.25
C ASN A 30 -4.37 -4.98 -12.15
N ALA A 31 -4.19 -4.76 -13.45
CA ALA A 31 -3.67 -5.76 -14.37
C ALA A 31 -2.24 -6.19 -13.99
N THR A 32 -1.39 -5.23 -13.60
CA THR A 32 -0.02 -5.50 -13.11
C THR A 32 -0.05 -6.34 -11.84
N ILE A 33 -0.87 -5.98 -10.86
CA ILE A 33 -1.05 -6.74 -9.62
C ILE A 33 -1.43 -8.20 -9.93
N LEU A 34 -2.47 -8.41 -10.75
CA LEU A 34 -2.92 -9.76 -11.12
C LEU A 34 -1.82 -10.57 -11.83
N SER A 35 -1.06 -9.95 -12.74
CA SER A 35 0.03 -10.63 -13.44
C SER A 35 1.18 -11.03 -12.51
N ARG A 36 1.42 -10.29 -11.44
CA ARG A 36 2.53 -10.51 -10.50
C ARG A 36 2.18 -11.45 -9.33
N THR A 37 0.91 -11.77 -9.13
CA THR A 37 0.48 -12.81 -8.17
C THR A 37 0.53 -14.21 -8.77
N GLY A 38 0.73 -14.36 -10.07
CA GLY A 38 0.85 -15.66 -10.74
C GLY A 38 2.06 -16.45 -10.25
N SER A 39 1.84 -17.75 -9.96
CA SER A 39 2.87 -18.70 -9.55
C SER A 39 2.43 -20.12 -9.93
N GLU A 40 3.39 -21.03 -10.17
CA GLU A 40 3.12 -22.47 -10.30
C GLU A 40 2.73 -23.11 -8.96
N VAL A 41 3.07 -22.47 -7.84
CA VAL A 41 2.63 -22.86 -6.50
C VAL A 41 1.25 -22.30 -6.27
N THR A 42 0.20 -23.13 -6.44
CA THR A 42 -1.23 -22.72 -6.46
C THR A 42 -1.69 -21.94 -5.23
N MET A 43 -1.13 -22.24 -4.07
CA MET A 43 -1.45 -21.55 -2.82
C MET A 43 -1.11 -20.05 -2.88
N ILE A 44 -0.06 -19.63 -3.60
CA ILE A 44 0.36 -18.23 -3.68
C ILE A 44 -0.74 -17.35 -4.30
N PRO A 45 -1.24 -17.62 -5.53
CA PRO A 45 -2.32 -16.83 -6.10
C PRO A 45 -3.64 -16.96 -5.31
N GLU A 46 -3.92 -18.09 -4.67
CA GLU A 46 -5.12 -18.26 -3.85
C GLU A 46 -5.14 -17.31 -2.66
N VAL A 47 -4.08 -17.29 -1.85
CA VAL A 47 -3.94 -16.42 -0.67
C VAL A 47 -3.86 -14.95 -1.08
N ALA A 48 -3.03 -14.62 -2.08
CA ALA A 48 -2.88 -13.25 -2.56
C ALA A 48 -4.20 -12.68 -3.09
N ASN A 49 -4.93 -13.44 -3.93
CA ASN A 49 -6.21 -13.02 -4.48
C ASN A 49 -7.31 -12.90 -3.43
N HIS A 50 -7.30 -13.74 -2.40
CA HIS A 50 -8.26 -13.64 -1.29
C HIS A 50 -8.18 -12.24 -0.65
N LEU A 51 -6.97 -11.75 -0.36
CA LEU A 51 -6.78 -10.43 0.25
C LEU A 51 -7.01 -9.29 -0.74
N ILE A 52 -6.46 -9.38 -1.96
CA ILE A 52 -6.61 -8.38 -3.02
C ILE A 52 -8.08 -8.19 -3.40
N SER A 53 -8.86 -9.27 -3.50
CA SER A 53 -10.30 -9.24 -3.82
C SER A 53 -11.19 -8.91 -2.64
N SER A 54 -10.67 -8.87 -1.42
CA SER A 54 -11.45 -8.51 -0.22
C SER A 54 -11.85 -7.05 -0.16
N GLY A 55 -11.57 -6.29 -1.20
CA GLY A 55 -11.88 -4.87 -1.32
C GLY A 55 -10.76 -4.00 -0.75
N GLY A 56 -10.85 -2.72 -1.03
CA GLY A 56 -9.91 -1.70 -0.59
C GLY A 56 -10.10 -0.46 -1.43
N LYS A 57 -9.89 0.70 -0.84
CA LYS A 57 -10.06 1.99 -1.54
C LYS A 57 -8.90 2.30 -2.48
N ARG A 58 -7.84 1.49 -2.49
CA ARG A 58 -6.63 1.69 -3.32
C ARG A 58 -6.04 3.11 -3.20
N LEU A 59 -6.11 3.72 -2.01
CA LEU A 59 -5.69 5.10 -1.79
C LEU A 59 -4.20 5.30 -2.08
N ARG A 60 -3.34 4.38 -1.65
CA ARG A 60 -1.89 4.50 -1.86
C ARG A 60 -1.51 4.43 -3.34
N PRO A 61 -1.95 3.43 -4.12
CA PRO A 61 -1.77 3.46 -5.57
C PRO A 61 -2.32 4.73 -6.23
N MET A 62 -3.51 5.20 -5.83
CA MET A 62 -4.09 6.43 -6.37
C MET A 62 -3.21 7.65 -6.12
N LEU A 63 -2.60 7.76 -4.94
CA LEU A 63 -1.68 8.85 -4.63
C LEU A 63 -0.44 8.81 -5.50
N THR A 64 0.19 7.63 -5.66
CA THR A 64 1.33 7.45 -6.56
C THR A 64 0.99 7.92 -7.99
N LEU A 65 -0.16 7.50 -8.51
CA LEU A 65 -0.61 7.87 -9.85
C LEU A 65 -0.95 9.37 -9.97
N ALA A 66 -1.62 9.93 -8.96
CA ALA A 66 -1.96 11.35 -8.93
C ALA A 66 -0.71 12.24 -8.89
N MET A 67 0.30 11.85 -8.11
CA MET A 67 1.56 12.58 -8.04
C MET A 67 2.37 12.48 -9.34
N ALA A 68 2.36 11.32 -10.00
CA ALA A 68 2.95 11.18 -11.33
C ALA A 68 2.28 12.11 -12.35
N ASN A 69 0.95 12.18 -12.35
CA ASN A 69 0.20 13.12 -13.21
C ASN A 69 0.49 14.58 -12.86
N LEU A 70 0.50 14.93 -11.58
CA LEU A 70 0.75 16.29 -11.09
C LEU A 70 2.15 16.80 -11.49
N THR A 71 3.14 15.91 -11.48
CA THR A 71 4.53 16.24 -11.83
C THR A 71 4.82 16.12 -13.33
N GLY A 72 3.84 15.75 -14.14
CA GLY A 72 4.00 15.60 -15.60
C GLY A 72 4.89 14.41 -15.99
N TYR A 73 4.95 13.37 -15.17
CA TYR A 73 5.72 12.18 -15.48
C TYR A 73 5.17 11.47 -16.72
N SER A 74 6.01 11.22 -17.72
CA SER A 74 5.61 10.68 -19.03
C SER A 74 6.05 9.21 -19.25
N GLY A 75 6.68 8.55 -18.27
CA GLY A 75 7.10 7.15 -18.35
C GLY A 75 6.00 6.19 -17.87
N ASP A 76 6.32 4.88 -17.87
CA ASP A 76 5.43 3.82 -17.37
C ASP A 76 5.80 3.30 -15.97
N GLY A 77 6.87 3.84 -15.37
CA GLY A 77 7.38 3.38 -14.06
C GLY A 77 6.38 3.59 -12.92
N HIS A 78 5.54 4.64 -13.00
CA HIS A 78 4.53 4.95 -11.98
C HIS A 78 3.51 3.82 -11.77
N ILE A 79 3.17 3.06 -12.83
CA ILE A 79 2.27 1.89 -12.73
C ILE A 79 2.90 0.80 -11.85
N LYS A 80 4.18 0.49 -12.09
CA LYS A 80 4.91 -0.51 -11.30
C LYS A 80 5.13 -0.04 -9.87
N LEU A 81 5.43 1.25 -9.66
CA LEU A 81 5.58 1.81 -8.31
C LEU A 81 4.26 1.77 -7.54
N ALA A 82 3.15 2.16 -8.17
CA ALA A 82 1.82 2.07 -7.56
C ALA A 82 1.44 0.62 -7.20
N ALA A 83 1.75 -0.35 -8.07
CA ALA A 83 1.55 -1.77 -7.77
C ALA A 83 2.48 -2.25 -6.64
N SER A 84 3.74 -1.77 -6.59
CA SER A 84 4.69 -2.10 -5.52
C SER A 84 4.21 -1.62 -4.16
N VAL A 85 3.73 -0.39 -4.08
CA VAL A 85 3.15 0.19 -2.85
C VAL A 85 1.95 -0.64 -2.36
N GLU A 86 1.08 -1.08 -3.26
CA GLU A 86 -0.05 -1.94 -2.88
C GLU A 86 0.39 -3.34 -2.45
N PHE A 87 1.43 -3.91 -3.07
CA PHE A 87 2.00 -5.19 -2.64
C PHE A 87 2.66 -5.10 -1.27
N MET A 88 3.42 -4.04 -1.00
CA MET A 88 3.99 -3.78 0.32
C MET A 88 2.88 -3.69 1.37
N HIS A 89 1.82 -2.91 1.09
CA HIS A 89 0.66 -2.83 1.99
C HIS A 89 -0.04 -4.18 2.17
N THR A 90 -0.22 -4.95 1.11
CA THR A 90 -0.87 -6.27 1.19
C THR A 90 -0.03 -7.27 1.98
N ALA A 91 1.29 -7.24 1.80
CA ALA A 91 2.23 -8.06 2.56
C ALA A 91 2.15 -7.75 4.07
N THR A 92 2.17 -6.46 4.43
CA THR A 92 2.02 -6.07 5.85
C THR A 92 0.69 -6.52 6.44
N LEU A 93 -0.42 -6.47 5.68
CA LEU A 93 -1.71 -6.98 6.17
C LEU A 93 -1.71 -8.48 6.43
N LEU A 94 -1.00 -9.29 5.59
CA LEU A 94 -0.86 -10.73 5.82
C LEU A 94 -0.04 -11.03 7.07
N HIS A 95 1.02 -10.27 7.31
CA HIS A 95 1.87 -10.39 8.50
C HIS A 95 1.13 -9.92 9.75
N ASP A 96 0.46 -8.78 9.69
CA ASP A 96 -0.32 -8.21 10.79
C ASP A 96 -1.41 -9.16 11.27
N ASP A 97 -2.14 -9.81 10.35
CA ASP A 97 -3.17 -10.77 10.72
C ASP A 97 -2.62 -11.93 11.55
N VAL A 98 -1.35 -12.31 11.34
CA VAL A 98 -0.68 -13.34 12.15
C VAL A 98 -0.23 -12.77 13.50
N VAL A 99 0.40 -11.60 13.51
CA VAL A 99 0.93 -10.95 14.73
C VAL A 99 -0.20 -10.56 15.68
N ASP A 100 -1.30 -10.01 15.13
CA ASP A 100 -2.47 -9.56 15.89
C ASP A 100 -3.46 -10.70 16.18
N GLU A 101 -3.17 -11.93 15.74
CA GLU A 101 -4.07 -13.09 15.82
C GLU A 101 -5.48 -12.81 15.25
N SER A 102 -5.58 -11.98 14.21
CA SER A 102 -6.83 -11.53 13.64
C SER A 102 -7.62 -12.67 12.98
N GLU A 103 -8.88 -12.86 13.36
CA GLU A 103 -9.75 -13.86 12.74
C GLU A 103 -10.42 -13.34 11.46
N LEU A 104 -10.69 -12.04 11.41
CA LEU A 104 -11.40 -11.41 10.31
C LEU A 104 -10.62 -10.24 9.71
N ARG A 105 -10.67 -10.13 8.39
CA ARG A 105 -10.18 -8.98 7.63
C ARG A 105 -11.27 -8.47 6.68
N ARG A 106 -11.72 -7.21 6.87
CA ARG A 106 -12.80 -6.60 6.06
C ARG A 106 -14.09 -7.44 6.02
N GLY A 107 -14.43 -8.07 7.13
CA GLY A 107 -15.64 -8.89 7.27
C GLY A 107 -15.54 -10.30 6.69
N LYS A 108 -14.38 -10.72 6.15
CA LYS A 108 -14.09 -12.09 5.72
C LYS A 108 -13.07 -12.73 6.66
N LEU A 109 -13.01 -14.06 6.70
CA LEU A 109 -11.96 -14.77 7.40
C LEU A 109 -10.60 -14.30 6.90
N SER A 110 -9.66 -14.07 7.83
CA SER A 110 -8.28 -13.71 7.49
C SER A 110 -7.57 -14.87 6.78
N ALA A 111 -6.50 -14.60 6.05
CA ALA A 111 -5.73 -15.62 5.37
C ALA A 111 -5.18 -16.68 6.35
N ARG A 112 -4.75 -16.25 7.56
CA ARG A 112 -4.27 -17.16 8.60
C ARG A 112 -5.33 -18.17 9.06
N MET A 113 -6.60 -17.79 9.03
CA MET A 113 -7.70 -18.68 9.40
C MET A 113 -8.00 -19.73 8.32
N LEU A 114 -7.74 -19.43 7.07
CA LEU A 114 -8.02 -20.30 5.93
C LEU A 114 -6.85 -21.22 5.57
N TRP A 115 -5.61 -20.71 5.64
CA TRP A 115 -4.40 -21.38 5.17
C TRP A 115 -3.30 -21.54 6.24
N GLY A 116 -3.52 -21.01 7.45
CA GLY A 116 -2.53 -21.07 8.54
C GLY A 116 -1.57 -19.87 8.55
N ASN A 117 -0.83 -19.77 9.65
CA ASN A 117 0.13 -18.67 9.88
C ASN A 117 1.29 -18.73 8.88
N GLU A 118 1.81 -19.93 8.63
CA GLU A 118 2.95 -20.15 7.74
C GLU A 118 2.66 -19.68 6.32
N ALA A 119 1.48 -20.00 5.79
CA ALA A 119 1.07 -19.57 4.46
C ALA A 119 0.89 -18.04 4.40
N SER A 120 0.29 -17.42 5.42
CA SER A 120 0.15 -15.96 5.49
C SER A 120 1.52 -15.27 5.44
N VAL A 121 2.46 -15.70 6.28
CA VAL A 121 3.80 -15.11 6.33
C VAL A 121 4.52 -15.29 5.00
N LEU A 122 4.61 -16.52 4.48
CA LEU A 122 5.38 -16.81 3.26
C LEU A 122 4.78 -16.16 2.00
N VAL A 123 3.46 -16.04 1.90
CA VAL A 123 2.84 -15.32 0.78
C VAL A 123 3.03 -13.81 0.94
N GLY A 124 3.03 -13.28 2.17
CA GLY A 124 3.43 -11.91 2.44
C GLY A 124 4.86 -11.62 1.95
N ASP A 125 5.81 -12.50 2.27
CA ASP A 125 7.20 -12.40 1.80
C ASP A 125 7.31 -12.48 0.26
N PHE A 126 6.51 -13.36 -0.37
CA PHE A 126 6.45 -13.42 -1.83
C PHE A 126 5.98 -12.10 -2.44
N LEU A 127 4.91 -11.49 -1.91
CA LEU A 127 4.40 -10.19 -2.39
C LEU A 127 5.43 -9.07 -2.19
N LEU A 128 6.11 -9.05 -1.04
CA LEU A 128 7.18 -8.10 -0.79
C LEU A 128 8.33 -8.29 -1.79
N GLY A 129 8.72 -9.53 -2.07
CA GLY A 129 9.71 -9.86 -3.11
C GLY A 129 9.29 -9.38 -4.50
N GLN A 130 8.01 -9.53 -4.87
CA GLN A 130 7.48 -9.00 -6.13
C GLN A 130 7.49 -7.46 -6.18
N ALA A 131 7.19 -6.80 -5.06
CA ALA A 131 7.30 -5.34 -4.95
C ALA A 131 8.73 -4.87 -5.24
N PHE A 132 9.73 -5.48 -4.61
CA PHE A 132 11.14 -5.16 -4.88
C PHE A 132 11.53 -5.40 -6.34
N ARG A 133 11.09 -6.51 -6.95
CA ARG A 133 11.36 -6.77 -8.36
C ARG A 133 10.80 -5.68 -9.27
N MET A 134 9.57 -5.23 -9.02
CA MET A 134 8.95 -4.15 -9.79
C MET A 134 9.69 -2.82 -9.61
N MET A 135 10.13 -2.49 -8.38
CA MET A 135 10.96 -1.30 -8.11
C MET A 135 12.28 -1.33 -8.88
N VAL A 136 12.96 -2.50 -8.92
CA VAL A 136 14.20 -2.69 -9.70
C VAL A 136 13.93 -2.53 -11.20
N GLU A 137 12.82 -3.05 -11.72
CA GLU A 137 12.45 -2.92 -13.14
C GLU A 137 12.16 -1.47 -13.56
N VAL A 138 11.78 -0.60 -12.62
CA VAL A 138 11.64 0.86 -12.89
C VAL A 138 13.00 1.50 -13.14
N GLY A 139 14.06 0.96 -12.56
CA GLY A 139 15.43 1.43 -12.77
C GLY A 139 15.78 2.73 -12.05
N SER A 140 14.95 3.20 -11.11
CA SER A 140 15.19 4.39 -10.29
C SER A 140 15.72 4.00 -8.92
N LEU A 141 17.02 4.18 -8.67
CA LEU A 141 17.61 3.98 -7.35
C LEU A 141 16.97 4.87 -6.28
N ARG A 142 16.52 6.07 -6.66
CA ARG A 142 15.84 6.98 -5.74
C ARG A 142 14.48 6.43 -5.31
N ALA A 143 13.69 5.89 -6.24
CA ALA A 143 12.41 5.26 -5.89
C ALA A 143 12.62 4.00 -5.05
N LEU A 144 13.62 3.20 -5.38
CA LEU A 144 14.00 2.01 -4.61
C LEU A 144 14.41 2.38 -3.18
N ASP A 145 15.25 3.41 -3.01
CA ASP A 145 15.69 3.94 -1.71
C ASP A 145 14.49 4.39 -0.85
N ILE A 146 13.58 5.17 -1.42
CA ILE A 146 12.38 5.67 -0.71
C ILE A 146 11.51 4.50 -0.23
N LEU A 147 11.17 3.57 -1.12
CA LEU A 147 10.24 2.49 -0.79
C LEU A 147 10.89 1.42 0.11
N SER A 148 12.18 1.12 -0.07
CA SER A 148 12.88 0.20 0.84
C SER A 148 13.06 0.79 2.25
N SER A 149 13.32 2.09 2.35
CA SER A 149 13.35 2.80 3.63
C SER A 149 11.97 2.78 4.30
N ALA A 150 10.90 3.00 3.52
CA ALA A 150 9.54 2.90 4.03
C ALA A 150 9.22 1.47 4.56
N ALA A 151 9.67 0.43 3.86
CA ALA A 151 9.51 -0.95 4.33
C ALA A 151 10.18 -1.19 5.68
N ALA A 152 11.41 -0.69 5.86
CA ALA A 152 12.12 -0.79 7.13
C ALA A 152 11.40 -0.01 8.25
N THR A 153 10.98 1.22 7.98
CA THR A 153 10.26 2.07 8.95
C THR A 153 8.92 1.45 9.37
N ILE A 154 8.19 0.81 8.44
CA ILE A 154 6.95 0.09 8.77
C ILE A 154 7.25 -1.06 9.73
N ALA A 155 8.27 -1.87 9.46
CA ALA A 155 8.66 -2.97 10.32
C ALA A 155 9.09 -2.48 11.72
N GLU A 156 9.84 -1.38 11.81
CA GLU A 156 10.16 -0.72 13.08
C GLU A 156 8.90 -0.26 13.82
N GLY A 157 7.92 0.33 13.11
CA GLY A 157 6.64 0.74 13.67
C GLY A 157 5.84 -0.43 14.26
N GLU A 158 5.86 -1.60 13.59
CA GLU A 158 5.24 -2.82 14.12
C GLU A 158 5.94 -3.32 15.39
N VAL A 159 7.27 -3.34 15.41
CA VAL A 159 8.03 -3.74 16.59
C VAL A 159 7.81 -2.76 17.75
N MET A 160 7.76 -1.44 17.47
CA MET A 160 7.41 -0.44 18.48
C MET A 160 6.00 -0.66 19.04
N GLN A 161 5.03 -1.00 18.20
CA GLN A 161 3.67 -1.33 18.66
C GLN A 161 3.68 -2.55 19.59
N LEU A 162 4.42 -3.61 19.27
CA LEU A 162 4.55 -4.78 20.13
C LEU A 162 5.16 -4.42 21.50
N ALA A 163 6.19 -3.58 21.51
CA ALA A 163 6.82 -3.12 22.73
C ALA A 163 5.89 -2.24 23.59
N ALA A 164 5.04 -1.42 22.95
CA ALA A 164 4.06 -0.57 23.63
C ALA A 164 2.79 -1.33 24.04
N ALA A 165 2.54 -2.52 23.50
CA ALA A 165 1.35 -3.30 23.80
C ALA A 165 1.23 -3.60 25.29
N LYS A 166 0.04 -3.29 25.86
CA LYS A 166 -0.25 -3.45 27.30
C LYS A 166 0.54 -2.54 28.25
N ASN A 167 1.32 -1.57 27.73
CA ASN A 167 2.01 -0.59 28.54
C ASN A 167 1.10 0.63 28.76
N THR A 168 0.52 0.74 29.97
CA THR A 168 -0.37 1.86 30.34
C THR A 168 0.37 3.18 30.56
N ALA A 169 1.70 3.17 30.56
CA ALA A 169 2.55 4.35 30.66
C ALA A 169 3.02 4.88 29.28
N THR A 170 2.57 4.28 28.17
CA THR A 170 2.87 4.76 26.82
C THR A 170 2.43 6.21 26.66
N THR A 171 3.37 7.06 26.26
CA THR A 171 3.14 8.49 26.04
C THR A 171 2.46 8.75 24.69
N GLU A 172 1.88 9.96 24.52
CA GLU A 172 1.32 10.38 23.23
C GLU A 172 2.39 10.42 22.13
N ASP A 173 3.61 10.86 22.45
CA ASP A 173 4.70 10.91 21.46
C ASP A 173 5.12 9.51 20.99
N GLU A 174 5.18 8.52 21.88
CA GLU A 174 5.44 7.12 21.52
C GLU A 174 4.32 6.55 20.67
N TYR A 175 3.06 6.84 20.99
CA TYR A 175 1.90 6.44 20.19
C TYR A 175 1.93 7.05 18.79
N LEU A 176 2.23 8.35 18.67
CA LEU A 176 2.37 9.03 17.39
C LEU A 176 3.54 8.49 16.57
N ALA A 177 4.65 8.10 17.21
CA ALA A 177 5.77 7.46 16.52
C ALA A 177 5.36 6.12 15.91
N VAL A 178 4.61 5.29 16.63
CA VAL A 178 4.04 4.04 16.10
C VAL A 178 3.15 4.30 14.88
N ILE A 179 2.21 5.26 14.96
CA ILE A 179 1.30 5.59 13.84
C ILE A 179 2.08 6.07 12.62
N ARG A 180 3.11 6.90 12.82
CA ARG A 180 3.97 7.37 11.73
C ARG A 180 4.64 6.22 11.03
N GLY A 181 5.33 5.34 11.78
CA GLY A 181 6.02 4.19 11.19
C GLY A 181 5.05 3.21 10.54
N LYS A 182 4.10 2.69 11.32
CA LYS A 182 3.18 1.65 10.85
C LYS A 182 2.28 2.08 9.70
N THR A 183 1.81 3.34 9.68
CA THR A 183 0.72 3.76 8.79
C THR A 183 1.10 4.90 7.86
N ALA A 184 1.63 6.02 8.39
CA ALA A 184 1.82 7.24 7.62
C ALA A 184 2.99 7.13 6.63
N GLU A 185 4.03 6.37 6.95
CA GLU A 185 5.25 6.26 6.15
C GLU A 185 4.95 5.78 4.72
N LEU A 186 4.13 4.74 4.56
CA LEU A 186 3.81 4.23 3.23
C LEU A 186 2.92 5.19 2.42
N PHE A 187 2.18 6.07 3.07
CA PHE A 187 1.47 7.16 2.38
C PHE A 187 2.42 8.26 1.94
N ALA A 188 3.44 8.57 2.74
CA ALA A 188 4.43 9.56 2.40
C ALA A 188 5.36 9.10 1.26
N ALA A 189 5.63 7.80 1.19
CA ALA A 189 6.47 7.18 0.16
C ALA A 189 5.73 6.96 -1.18
N ALA A 190 4.38 6.96 -1.16
CA ALA A 190 3.53 6.74 -2.33
C ALA A 190 3.41 7.99 -3.19
#